data_7c1fdb5cd4f9b21c1e8915257b7a3586
#
_entry.id   7c1fdb5cd4f9b21c1e8915257b7a3586
#
_cell.length_a   1.000
_cell.length_b   1.000
_cell.length_c   1.000
_cell.angle_alpha   90.00
_cell.angle_beta   90.00
_cell.angle_gamma   90.00
#
_symmetry.space_group_name_H-M   'P 1'
#
loop_
_entity.id
_entity.type
_entity.pdbx_description
1 polymer ?
#
loop_
_entity_poly.entity_id
_entity_poly.type
_entity_poly.pdbx_seq_one_letter_code
_entity_poly.pdbx_strand_id
1 'polypeptide(L)'
;MWPNPWDKNASNKKLWEAYAESIHSEKFVALELMINLLDAQTYCRARGFRLIVAPAFDVRINRKWITDQILNNPMQSDLKEEIVDQFDWSQFYVPEGYTTFMEMLCDLEGRRDLAPGGFYSHFCSKPYPSRYITNCAHPALEGHTYIANEFYKVITKNK
;
A
#
# COMPACT_ATOMS: atom_id res chain seq x y z
N MET A 1 21.43 7.72 -8.98
CA MET A 1 20.84 8.68 -8.03
C MET A 1 19.42 8.95 -8.49
N TRP A 2 18.41 8.64 -7.68
CA TRP A 2 17.00 8.85 -8.03
C TRP A 2 16.70 10.35 -8.04
N PRO A 3 15.96 10.88 -9.04
CA PRO A 3 15.51 12.26 -9.03
C PRO A 3 14.70 12.53 -7.77
N ASN A 4 15.01 13.61 -7.06
CA ASN A 4 14.29 14.00 -5.86
C ASN A 4 13.24 15.06 -6.22
N PRO A 5 11.93 14.82 -6.04
CA PRO A 5 10.88 15.79 -6.37
C PRO A 5 10.98 17.09 -5.53
N TRP A 6 11.70 17.05 -4.40
CA TRP A 6 11.94 18.19 -3.52
C TRP A 6 13.20 18.97 -3.90
N ASP A 7 13.94 18.55 -4.95
CA ASP A 7 15.13 19.26 -5.41
C ASP A 7 14.70 20.58 -6.05
N LYS A 8 15.29 21.68 -5.57
CA LYS A 8 15.02 23.02 -6.08
C LYS A 8 15.69 23.28 -7.44
N ASN A 9 16.51 22.37 -7.92
CA ASN A 9 17.14 22.48 -9.23
C ASN A 9 16.12 22.18 -10.34
N ALA A 10 15.86 23.19 -11.18
CA ALA A 10 14.87 23.10 -12.25
C ALA A 10 15.15 21.96 -13.27
N SER A 11 16.41 21.60 -13.49
CA SER A 11 16.78 20.49 -14.39
C SER A 11 16.40 19.14 -13.79
N ASN A 12 16.62 18.97 -12.48
CA ASN A 12 16.24 17.75 -11.78
C ASN A 12 14.72 17.62 -11.65
N LYS A 13 14.01 18.74 -11.50
CA LYS A 13 12.54 18.75 -11.50
C LYS A 13 11.97 18.29 -12.82
N LYS A 14 12.48 18.80 -13.96
CA LYS A 14 12.07 18.35 -15.30
C LYS A 14 12.35 16.86 -15.52
N LEU A 15 13.50 16.39 -15.08
CA LEU A 15 13.83 14.97 -15.16
C LEU A 15 12.87 14.11 -14.33
N TRP A 16 12.51 14.58 -13.13
CA TRP A 16 11.53 13.90 -12.28
C TRP A 16 10.13 13.89 -12.91
N GLU A 17 9.69 15.02 -13.47
CA GLU A 17 8.41 15.13 -14.17
C GLU A 17 8.36 14.15 -15.35
N ALA A 18 9.40 14.12 -16.19
CA ALA A 18 9.48 13.18 -17.32
C ALA A 18 9.53 11.71 -16.85
N TYR A 19 10.21 11.40 -15.76
CA TYR A 19 10.22 10.07 -15.17
C TYR A 19 8.83 9.69 -14.64
N ALA A 20 8.18 10.58 -13.88
CA ALA A 20 6.86 10.34 -13.33
C ALA A 20 5.80 10.13 -14.42
N GLU A 21 5.86 10.93 -15.48
CA GLU A 21 4.94 10.82 -16.64
C GLU A 21 5.16 9.55 -17.45
N SER A 22 6.42 9.14 -17.65
CA SER A 22 6.79 8.09 -18.59
C SER A 22 6.87 6.71 -17.96
N ILE A 23 7.29 6.61 -16.70
CA ILE A 23 7.64 5.34 -16.05
C ILE A 23 6.74 5.06 -14.84
N HIS A 24 6.38 6.10 -14.08
CA HIS A 24 5.66 5.95 -12.82
C HIS A 24 4.15 6.17 -12.97
N SER A 25 3.54 5.56 -13.98
CA SER A 25 2.07 5.58 -14.12
C SER A 25 1.43 4.65 -13.07
N GLU A 26 0.22 4.98 -12.62
CA GLU A 26 -0.54 4.10 -11.71
C GLU A 26 -0.73 2.69 -12.29
N LYS A 27 -0.82 2.59 -13.61
CA LYS A 27 -0.93 1.31 -14.34
C LYS A 27 0.33 0.47 -14.20
N PHE A 28 1.50 1.09 -14.31
CA PHE A 28 2.79 0.40 -14.14
C PHE A 28 2.96 -0.06 -12.70
N VAL A 29 2.65 0.81 -11.74
CA VAL A 29 2.71 0.48 -10.30
C VAL A 29 1.77 -0.68 -9.96
N ALA A 30 0.55 -0.71 -10.51
CA ALA A 30 -0.39 -1.79 -10.29
C ALA A 30 0.10 -3.12 -10.86
N LEU A 31 0.70 -3.09 -12.06
CA LEU A 31 1.26 -4.28 -12.70
C LEU A 31 2.49 -4.81 -11.92
N GLU A 32 3.41 -3.93 -11.56
CA GLU A 32 4.59 -4.28 -10.76
C GLU A 32 4.19 -4.86 -9.40
N LEU A 33 3.22 -4.24 -8.72
CA LEU A 33 2.66 -4.76 -7.48
C LEU A 33 2.08 -6.16 -7.68
N MET A 34 1.32 -6.38 -8.77
CA MET A 34 0.70 -7.68 -9.05
C MET A 34 1.74 -8.76 -9.29
N ILE A 35 2.79 -8.47 -10.07
CA ILE A 35 3.92 -9.39 -10.28
C ILE A 35 4.58 -9.74 -8.94
N ASN A 36 4.88 -8.75 -8.11
CA ASN A 36 5.50 -8.97 -6.80
C ASN A 36 4.61 -9.81 -5.87
N LEU A 37 3.29 -9.62 -5.90
CA LEU A 37 2.34 -10.43 -5.13
C LEU A 37 2.32 -11.89 -5.59
N LEU A 38 2.35 -12.14 -6.90
CA LEU A 38 2.40 -13.49 -7.47
C LEU A 38 3.72 -14.20 -7.17
N ASP A 39 4.84 -13.49 -7.25
CA ASP A 39 6.16 -14.02 -6.90
C ASP A 39 6.22 -14.41 -5.42
N ALA A 40 5.76 -13.52 -4.53
CA ALA A 40 5.68 -13.80 -3.10
C ALA A 40 4.77 -15.00 -2.80
N GLN A 41 3.61 -15.07 -3.44
CA GLN A 41 2.67 -16.20 -3.30
C GLN A 41 3.31 -17.51 -3.77
N THR A 42 3.97 -17.50 -4.92
CA THR A 42 4.62 -18.68 -5.49
C THR A 42 5.76 -19.15 -4.59
N TYR A 43 6.58 -18.23 -4.11
CA TYR A 43 7.66 -18.54 -3.17
C TYR A 43 7.12 -19.15 -1.86
N CYS A 44 6.11 -18.55 -1.27
CA CYS A 44 5.52 -19.03 -0.03
C CYS A 44 4.88 -20.42 -0.20
N ARG A 45 4.15 -20.64 -1.30
CA ARG A 45 3.55 -21.95 -1.62
C ARG A 45 4.62 -23.02 -1.78
N ALA A 46 5.70 -22.74 -2.51
CA ALA A 46 6.80 -23.69 -2.71
C ALA A 46 7.51 -24.08 -1.41
N ARG A 47 7.45 -23.24 -0.38
CA ARG A 47 8.07 -23.48 0.93
C ARG A 47 7.10 -23.93 2.02
N GLY A 48 5.81 -24.08 1.69
CA GLY A 48 4.77 -24.42 2.66
C GLY A 48 4.49 -23.28 3.66
N PHE A 49 4.80 -22.03 3.29
CA PHE A 49 4.50 -20.86 4.10
C PHE A 49 3.14 -20.28 3.74
N ARG A 50 2.48 -19.73 4.74
CA ARG A 50 1.28 -18.92 4.53
C ARG A 50 1.69 -17.47 4.24
N LEU A 51 1.23 -16.92 3.11
CA LEU A 51 1.37 -15.50 2.81
C LEU A 51 0.19 -14.73 3.41
N ILE A 52 0.46 -13.59 4.02
CA ILE A 52 -0.54 -12.58 4.41
C ILE A 52 -0.02 -11.25 3.91
N VAL A 53 -0.80 -10.58 3.08
CA VAL A 53 -0.51 -9.26 2.53
C VAL A 53 -1.53 -8.28 3.05
N ALA A 54 -1.11 -7.07 3.39
CA ALA A 54 -2.02 -6.02 3.83
C ALA A 54 -1.60 -4.66 3.32
N PRO A 55 -2.54 -3.78 2.91
CA PRO A 55 -2.25 -2.40 2.54
C PRO A 55 -1.89 -1.60 3.79
N ALA A 56 -0.65 -1.08 3.82
CA ALA A 56 -0.17 -0.33 4.98
C ALA A 56 -0.71 1.10 5.01
N PHE A 57 -0.60 1.83 3.90
CA PHE A 57 -0.78 3.28 3.85
C PHE A 57 -1.78 3.75 2.80
N ASP A 58 -1.78 3.18 1.61
CA ASP A 58 -2.59 3.68 0.51
C ASP A 58 -3.96 2.98 0.46
N VAL A 59 -5.00 3.74 0.75
CA VAL A 59 -6.40 3.29 0.73
C VAL A 59 -6.85 2.79 -0.66
N ARG A 60 -6.13 3.19 -1.72
CA ARG A 60 -6.44 2.78 -3.09
C ARG A 60 -5.97 1.35 -3.38
N ILE A 61 -4.93 0.87 -2.69
CA ILE A 61 -4.36 -0.46 -2.95
C ILE A 61 -5.32 -1.54 -2.45
N ASN A 62 -6.17 -2.00 -3.36
CA ASN A 62 -7.10 -3.10 -3.16
C ASN A 62 -7.32 -3.85 -4.48
N ARG A 63 -7.99 -5.02 -4.43
CA ARG A 63 -8.26 -5.83 -5.63
C ARG A 63 -8.90 -5.01 -6.74
N LYS A 64 -9.93 -4.22 -6.42
CA LYS A 64 -10.66 -3.43 -7.42
C LYS A 64 -9.75 -2.42 -8.11
N TRP A 65 -8.99 -1.64 -7.35
CA TRP A 65 -8.08 -0.64 -7.93
C TRP A 65 -7.01 -1.30 -8.82
N ILE A 66 -6.38 -2.37 -8.35
CA ILE A 66 -5.38 -3.12 -9.12
C ILE A 66 -6.00 -3.61 -10.44
N THR A 67 -7.18 -4.23 -10.35
CA THR A 67 -7.91 -4.72 -11.53
C THR A 67 -8.21 -3.59 -12.50
N ASP A 68 -8.77 -2.48 -12.03
CA ASP A 68 -9.12 -1.33 -12.86
C ASP A 68 -7.89 -0.74 -13.56
N GLN A 69 -6.74 -0.63 -12.86
CA GLN A 69 -5.51 -0.13 -13.46
C GLN A 69 -4.94 -1.08 -14.51
N ILE A 70 -4.97 -2.36 -14.27
CA ILE A 70 -4.48 -3.36 -15.21
C ILE A 70 -5.41 -3.48 -16.42
N LEU A 71 -6.71 -3.58 -16.25
CA LEU A 71 -7.67 -3.74 -17.34
C LEU A 71 -7.74 -2.50 -18.26
N ASN A 72 -7.60 -1.31 -17.72
CA ASN A 72 -7.62 -0.06 -18.47
C ASN A 72 -6.30 0.26 -19.19
N ASN A 73 -5.34 -0.67 -19.26
CA ASN A 73 -4.10 -0.47 -19.99
C ASN A 73 -4.24 -0.91 -21.46
N PRO A 74 -4.19 -0.04 -22.47
CA PRO A 74 -4.45 -0.39 -23.88
C PRO A 74 -3.41 -1.33 -24.49
N MET A 75 -2.25 -1.51 -23.88
CA MET A 75 -1.16 -2.30 -24.47
C MET A 75 -1.26 -3.82 -24.25
N GLN A 76 -2.21 -4.32 -23.46
CA GLN A 76 -2.24 -5.74 -23.10
C GLN A 76 -3.65 -6.25 -22.76
N SER A 77 -4.55 -6.36 -23.75
CA SER A 77 -5.94 -6.79 -23.46
C SER A 77 -6.07 -8.23 -22.96
N ASP A 78 -5.29 -9.14 -23.48
CA ASP A 78 -5.58 -10.58 -23.35
C ASP A 78 -4.95 -11.28 -22.13
N LEU A 79 -3.95 -10.67 -21.50
CA LEU A 79 -3.25 -11.25 -20.34
C LEU A 79 -3.73 -10.77 -18.96
N LYS A 80 -4.66 -9.82 -18.91
CA LYS A 80 -4.89 -8.98 -17.74
C LYS A 80 -5.75 -9.63 -16.66
N GLU A 81 -6.86 -10.23 -17.04
CA GLU A 81 -7.74 -10.90 -16.07
C GLU A 81 -7.05 -12.12 -15.47
N GLU A 82 -6.36 -12.88 -16.31
CA GLU A 82 -5.62 -14.07 -15.85
C GLU A 82 -4.56 -13.74 -14.79
N ILE A 83 -3.86 -12.59 -14.90
CA ILE A 83 -2.84 -12.21 -13.93
C ILE A 83 -3.47 -11.86 -12.57
N VAL A 84 -4.58 -11.12 -12.57
CA VAL A 84 -5.25 -10.71 -11.32
C VAL A 84 -5.89 -11.90 -10.63
N ASP A 85 -6.44 -12.84 -11.40
CA ASP A 85 -7.14 -14.02 -10.86
C ASP A 85 -6.18 -15.14 -10.40
N GLN A 86 -4.90 -15.10 -10.80
CA GLN A 86 -3.88 -16.01 -10.29
C GLN A 86 -3.51 -15.76 -8.82
N PHE A 87 -3.72 -14.54 -8.33
CA PHE A 87 -3.46 -14.24 -6.93
C PHE A 87 -4.64 -14.68 -6.05
N ASP A 88 -4.30 -15.39 -4.99
CA ASP A 88 -5.27 -15.78 -3.96
C ASP A 88 -5.63 -14.61 -3.06
N TRP A 89 -6.68 -13.90 -3.39
CA TRP A 89 -7.14 -12.70 -2.68
C TRP A 89 -7.57 -12.97 -1.24
N SER A 90 -7.74 -14.23 -0.82
CA SER A 90 -7.96 -14.56 0.59
C SER A 90 -6.72 -14.29 1.46
N GLN A 91 -5.56 -14.16 0.83
CA GLN A 91 -4.30 -13.78 1.47
C GLN A 91 -4.15 -12.27 1.66
N PHE A 92 -5.03 -11.48 1.04
CA PHE A 92 -5.05 -10.02 1.15
C PHE A 92 -5.92 -9.62 2.33
N TYR A 93 -5.27 -9.27 3.43
CA TYR A 93 -5.94 -8.92 4.67
C TYR A 93 -6.17 -7.42 4.79
N VAL A 94 -7.36 -7.06 5.20
CA VAL A 94 -7.73 -5.69 5.56
C VAL A 94 -8.35 -5.73 6.96
N PRO A 95 -7.95 -4.85 7.90
CA PRO A 95 -8.57 -4.79 9.23
C PRO A 95 -10.07 -4.54 9.11
N GLU A 96 -10.87 -5.17 9.95
CA GLU A 96 -12.32 -5.05 9.92
C GLU A 96 -12.77 -3.60 10.14
N GLY A 97 -13.58 -3.08 9.22
CA GLY A 97 -14.08 -1.71 9.25
C GLY A 97 -13.13 -0.65 8.66
N TYR A 98 -11.98 -1.07 8.11
CA TYR A 98 -10.97 -0.18 7.53
C TYR A 98 -10.55 -0.64 6.14
N THR A 99 -9.84 0.22 5.41
CA THR A 99 -9.26 -0.10 4.11
C THR A 99 -7.74 -0.29 4.18
N THR A 100 -7.09 0.25 5.21
CA THR A 100 -5.65 0.13 5.45
C THR A 100 -5.34 0.14 6.94
N PHE A 101 -4.13 -0.25 7.30
CA PHE A 101 -3.65 -0.07 8.67
C PHE A 101 -3.51 1.40 9.05
N MET A 102 -3.15 2.27 8.11
CA MET A 102 -3.05 3.70 8.40
C MET A 102 -4.41 4.31 8.71
N GLU A 103 -5.47 3.91 8.01
CA GLU A 103 -6.83 4.33 8.34
C GLU A 103 -7.22 3.93 9.77
N MET A 104 -6.91 2.69 10.14
CA MET A 104 -7.14 2.20 11.50
C MET A 104 -6.38 3.04 12.53
N LEU A 105 -5.11 3.36 12.29
CA LEU A 105 -4.30 4.17 13.22
C LEU A 105 -4.81 5.61 13.30
N CYS A 106 -5.24 6.21 12.17
CA CYS A 106 -5.85 7.53 12.16
C CYS A 106 -7.17 7.55 12.97
N ASP A 107 -7.95 6.49 12.88
CA ASP A 107 -9.21 6.37 13.66
C ASP A 107 -8.93 6.26 15.17
N LEU A 108 -7.90 5.51 15.57
CA LEU A 108 -7.44 5.44 16.96
C LEU A 108 -6.97 6.80 17.50
N GLU A 109 -6.50 7.70 16.64
CA GLU A 109 -6.19 9.10 16.97
C GLU A 109 -7.43 10.01 16.95
N GLY A 110 -8.61 9.49 16.63
CA GLY A 110 -9.81 10.30 16.41
C GLY A 110 -9.76 11.13 15.13
N ARG A 111 -8.92 10.76 14.16
CA ARG A 111 -8.67 11.50 12.93
C ARG A 111 -8.82 10.63 11.68
N ARG A 112 -9.86 9.82 11.64
CA ARG A 112 -10.20 9.00 10.47
C ARG A 112 -10.35 9.81 9.17
N ASP A 113 -10.72 11.08 9.30
CA ASP A 113 -10.82 12.04 8.19
C ASP A 113 -9.53 12.22 7.40
N LEU A 114 -8.37 11.91 8.00
CA LEU A 114 -7.06 12.03 7.37
C LEU A 114 -6.68 10.83 6.49
N ALA A 115 -7.33 9.69 6.67
CA ALA A 115 -6.93 8.43 6.03
C ALA A 115 -6.84 8.48 4.50
N PRO A 116 -7.71 9.17 3.74
CA PRO A 116 -7.62 9.19 2.28
C PRO A 116 -6.46 10.00 1.68
N GLY A 117 -5.40 10.29 2.45
CA GLY A 117 -4.20 10.95 1.94
C GLY A 117 -3.76 12.21 2.69
N GLY A 118 -4.59 12.69 3.61
CA GLY A 118 -4.27 13.88 4.43
C GLY A 118 -3.30 13.60 5.57
N PHE A 119 -3.13 12.34 5.98
CA PHE A 119 -2.35 11.97 7.17
C PHE A 119 -0.87 12.41 7.06
N TYR A 120 -0.26 12.27 5.89
CA TYR A 120 1.15 12.59 5.71
C TYR A 120 1.43 14.07 5.98
N SER A 121 0.68 14.96 5.34
CA SER A 121 0.82 16.40 5.55
C SER A 121 0.49 16.82 6.98
N HIS A 122 -0.51 16.18 7.60
CA HIS A 122 -0.91 16.48 8.97
C HIS A 122 0.17 16.08 9.99
N PHE A 123 0.65 14.82 9.94
CA PHE A 123 1.60 14.32 10.94
C PHE A 123 3.04 14.82 10.71
N CYS A 124 3.43 15.10 9.45
CA CYS A 124 4.76 15.63 9.15
C CYS A 124 4.91 17.15 9.31
N SER A 125 3.80 17.90 9.28
CA SER A 125 3.85 19.37 9.34
C SER A 125 3.82 19.95 10.74
N LYS A 126 3.44 19.19 11.76
CA LYS A 126 3.34 19.65 13.14
C LYS A 126 3.92 18.60 14.09
N PRO A 127 4.63 19.00 15.14
CA PRO A 127 4.97 18.13 16.25
C PRO A 127 3.66 17.78 16.98
N TYR A 128 2.97 16.77 16.47
CA TYR A 128 1.74 16.27 17.07
C TYR A 128 2.12 15.12 18.02
N PRO A 129 1.83 15.23 19.31
CA PRO A 129 2.05 14.12 20.23
C PRO A 129 1.01 13.04 19.94
N SER A 130 1.30 12.22 18.94
CA SER A 130 0.46 11.08 18.60
C SER A 130 0.99 9.84 19.28
N ARG A 131 0.08 9.04 19.78
CA ARG A 131 0.37 7.78 20.44
C ARG A 131 0.63 6.65 19.45
N TYR A 132 -0.04 6.70 18.30
CA TYR A 132 -0.06 5.62 17.33
C TYR A 132 0.71 5.94 16.05
N ILE A 133 0.91 7.22 15.75
CA ILE A 133 1.56 7.68 14.52
C ILE A 133 2.67 8.68 14.86
N THR A 134 3.87 8.48 14.32
CA THR A 134 5.01 9.38 14.52
C THR A 134 4.86 10.66 13.70
N ASN A 135 5.67 11.68 14.00
CA ASN A 135 5.75 12.94 13.25
C ASN A 135 6.30 12.77 11.81
N CYS A 136 6.75 11.60 11.41
CA CYS A 136 7.10 11.25 10.03
C CYS A 136 6.06 10.34 9.37
N ALA A 137 4.85 10.31 9.91
CA ALA A 137 3.70 9.55 9.41
C ALA A 137 3.92 8.02 9.34
N HIS A 138 4.81 7.47 10.16
CA HIS A 138 4.97 6.04 10.36
C HIS A 138 4.26 5.58 11.64
N PRO A 139 3.89 4.30 11.77
CA PRO A 139 3.38 3.79 13.02
C PRO A 139 4.36 4.03 14.18
N ALA A 140 3.88 4.55 15.30
CA ALA A 140 4.61 4.60 16.55
C ALA A 140 4.62 3.22 17.23
N LEU A 141 5.30 3.06 18.34
CA LEU A 141 5.41 1.76 19.05
C LEU A 141 4.05 1.14 19.35
N GLU A 142 3.10 1.95 19.82
CA GLU A 142 1.74 1.46 20.08
C GLU A 142 0.97 1.18 18.80
N GLY A 143 1.19 1.95 17.72
CA GLY A 143 0.66 1.67 16.40
C GLY A 143 1.14 0.32 15.87
N HIS A 144 2.43 0.01 16.01
CA HIS A 144 2.98 -1.31 15.68
C HIS A 144 2.34 -2.43 16.51
N THR A 145 2.06 -2.18 17.79
CA THR A 145 1.39 -3.16 18.66
C THR A 145 -0.02 -3.47 18.16
N TYR A 146 -0.78 -2.46 17.72
CA TYR A 146 -2.11 -2.68 17.14
C TYR A 146 -2.03 -3.46 15.83
N ILE A 147 -1.12 -3.11 14.93
CA ILE A 147 -0.90 -3.84 13.68
C ILE A 147 -0.54 -5.31 13.96
N ALA A 148 0.37 -5.56 14.91
CA ALA A 148 0.76 -6.91 15.28
C ALA A 148 -0.42 -7.72 15.84
N ASN A 149 -1.28 -7.10 16.65
CA ASN A 149 -2.48 -7.75 17.19
C ASN A 149 -3.47 -8.12 16.07
N GLU A 150 -3.62 -7.27 15.03
CA GLU A 150 -4.46 -7.59 13.88
C GLU A 150 -3.91 -8.81 13.11
N PHE A 151 -2.60 -8.85 12.83
CA PHE A 151 -1.99 -10.03 12.22
C PHE A 151 -2.11 -11.29 13.10
N TYR A 152 -1.96 -11.15 14.41
CA TYR A 152 -2.14 -12.26 15.35
C TYR A 152 -3.55 -12.85 15.26
N LYS A 153 -4.59 -12.01 15.18
CA LYS A 153 -5.97 -12.49 14.99
C LYS A 153 -6.11 -13.32 13.70
N VAL A 154 -5.50 -12.87 12.60
CA VAL A 154 -5.56 -13.60 11.31
C VAL A 154 -4.83 -14.95 11.38
N ILE A 155 -3.68 -14.96 12.05
CA ILE A 155 -2.87 -16.18 12.19
C ILE A 155 -3.57 -17.22 13.07
N THR A 156 -4.28 -16.77 14.10
CA THR A 156 -4.89 -17.68 15.10
C THR A 156 -6.31 -18.13 14.75
N LYS A 157 -7.07 -17.35 13.98
CA LYS A 157 -8.44 -17.71 13.56
C LYS A 157 -8.52 -18.97 12.68
N ASN A 158 -7.42 -19.42 12.12
CA ASN A 158 -7.35 -20.56 11.20
C ASN A 158 -6.56 -21.75 11.77
N LYS A 159 -6.47 -21.84 13.10
CA LYS A 159 -6.09 -23.05 13.82
C LYS A 159 -7.33 -23.76 14.33
#